data_9045caf9afc7fa92d7959620f6542e2f
#
_entry.id   9045caf9afc7fa92d7959620f6542e2f
#
_cell.length_a   1.000
_cell.length_b   1.000
_cell.length_c   1.000
_cell.angle_alpha   90.00
_cell.angle_beta   90.00
_cell.angle_gamma   90.00
#
_symmetry.space_group_name_H-M   'P 1'
#
loop_
_entity.id
_entity.type
_entity.pdbx_description
1 polymer ?
#
loop_
_entity_poly.entity_id
_entity_poly.type
_entity_poly.pdbx_seq_one_letter_code
_entity_poly.pdbx_strand_id
1 'polypeptide(L)'
;LNYLTEKYQHTADKLFDTGIDLTDAKRYPEALTAFRRALDLYRQTGDTHEDLADCLTNIGVTLRRVGQHEEALTSYRQALDIYRRIDGTEYDRARCLVNTGNTLRYVERYQEAVDAYQQALSLYQHKKDTGFQKAECLHNIGLTLSDTGRYEEALAAYRQALALYRDLPDTKQNQANCLTNIGSTLHENGRYEEALASYQDALNIYRDLPGAEQLQAIVLYDTGVTLDKAGQQEDALDAYRDALEIYRDQPDSEQDQANCLINMGVILDDVNCYERALTTYHDALVLYRKVDGTELQQAHCLNNTGDTLDSIGQHKEALPFYEQALAPVLIGALESDAARFQFPTERDRLTWLTERAVPALALALELASRNDRPDLVSDLIATSRTGGSVDTAALTASGHGVHTGRGEPNVAAGLGPSTPPTNLVPTSLALTAGPPLGTAATPSANLPRRPGPVLHMPYHRTALAGYRPGGPQRAHARYR
;
A
#
# COMPACT_ATOMS: atom_id res chain seq x y z
N LEU A 1 29.94 8.85 44.60
CA LEU A 1 29.77 8.30 43.24
C LEU A 1 28.49 7.46 43.17
N ASN A 2 28.30 6.45 44.04
CA ASN A 2 27.11 5.57 43.98
C ASN A 2 25.77 6.34 44.05
N TYR A 3 25.63 7.35 44.89
CA TYR A 3 24.40 8.15 45.01
C TYR A 3 24.05 8.92 43.73
N LEU A 4 25.04 9.45 43.00
CA LEU A 4 24.82 10.16 41.74
C LEU A 4 24.44 9.17 40.63
N THR A 5 25.08 8.01 40.61
CA THR A 5 24.74 6.93 39.63
C THR A 5 23.32 6.45 39.84
N GLU A 6 22.91 6.16 41.08
CA GLU A 6 21.53 5.77 41.41
C GLU A 6 20.50 6.84 41.03
N LYS A 7 20.84 8.13 41.25
CA LYS A 7 19.97 9.24 40.87
C LYS A 7 19.83 9.36 39.34
N TYR A 8 20.93 9.18 38.58
CA TYR A 8 20.88 9.21 37.13
C TYR A 8 20.09 8.02 36.60
N GLN A 9 20.30 6.83 37.15
CA GLN A 9 19.54 5.63 36.79
C GLN A 9 18.03 5.86 36.99
N HIS A 10 17.61 6.26 38.16
CA HIS A 10 16.21 6.55 38.47
C HIS A 10 15.59 7.62 37.54
N THR A 11 16.39 8.65 37.17
CA THR A 11 15.92 9.68 36.24
C THR A 11 15.81 9.13 34.83
N ALA A 12 16.74 8.28 34.41
CA ALA A 12 16.70 7.61 33.09
C ALA A 12 15.48 6.68 32.97
N ASP A 13 15.21 5.87 34.02
CA ASP A 13 14.04 4.98 34.07
C ASP A 13 12.73 5.76 33.94
N LYS A 14 12.58 6.88 34.64
CA LYS A 14 11.40 7.76 34.52
C LYS A 14 11.25 8.36 33.13
N LEU A 15 12.34 8.77 32.50
CA LEU A 15 12.32 9.29 31.14
C LEU A 15 11.99 8.20 30.13
N PHE A 16 12.47 6.99 30.34
CA PHE A 16 12.15 5.84 29.54
C PHE A 16 10.64 5.50 29.62
N ASP A 17 10.08 5.41 30.83
CA ASP A 17 8.63 5.20 31.03
C ASP A 17 7.82 6.33 30.38
N THR A 18 8.24 7.58 30.54
CA THR A 18 7.60 8.74 29.87
C THR A 18 7.64 8.58 28.35
N GLY A 19 8.75 8.11 27.79
CA GLY A 19 8.88 7.84 26.36
C GLY A 19 7.89 6.77 25.87
N ILE A 20 7.66 5.74 26.67
CA ILE A 20 6.66 4.70 26.40
C ILE A 20 5.25 5.31 26.40
N ASP A 21 4.87 6.03 27.46
CA ASP A 21 3.56 6.66 27.60
C ASP A 21 3.27 7.63 26.42
N LEU A 22 4.28 8.41 26.02
CA LEU A 22 4.19 9.32 24.88
C LEU A 22 4.05 8.58 23.54
N THR A 23 4.70 7.42 23.39
CA THR A 23 4.57 6.58 22.19
C THR A 23 3.16 6.02 22.10
N ASP A 24 2.58 5.56 23.20
CA ASP A 24 1.20 5.06 23.27
C ASP A 24 0.18 6.19 23.00
N ALA A 25 0.50 7.41 23.45
CA ALA A 25 -0.27 8.61 23.13
C ALA A 25 -0.04 9.13 21.70
N LYS A 26 0.74 8.45 20.85
CA LYS A 26 1.14 8.84 19.49
C LYS A 26 1.89 10.18 19.40
N ARG A 27 2.48 10.65 20.51
CA ARG A 27 3.30 11.88 20.60
C ARG A 27 4.76 11.56 20.31
N TYR A 28 5.04 11.07 19.12
CA TYR A 28 6.33 10.49 18.71
C TYR A 28 7.54 11.45 18.84
N PRO A 29 7.48 12.74 18.45
CA PRO A 29 8.61 13.65 18.60
C PRO A 29 9.03 13.85 20.05
N GLU A 30 8.06 13.90 20.96
CA GLU A 30 8.29 14.04 22.39
C GLU A 30 8.81 12.74 23.00
N ALA A 31 8.27 11.59 22.55
CA ALA A 31 8.78 10.28 22.93
C ALA A 31 10.26 10.11 22.56
N LEU A 32 10.65 10.49 21.33
CA LEU A 32 12.06 10.47 20.91
C LEU A 32 12.95 11.35 21.79
N THR A 33 12.44 12.51 22.18
CA THR A 33 13.18 13.41 23.08
C THR A 33 13.40 12.77 24.45
N ALA A 34 12.36 12.13 25.01
CA ALA A 34 12.42 11.44 26.29
C ALA A 34 13.41 10.25 26.24
N PHE A 35 13.28 9.39 25.21
CA PHE A 35 14.18 8.25 25.04
C PHE A 35 15.65 8.67 24.82
N ARG A 36 15.91 9.70 24.01
CA ARG A 36 17.30 10.19 23.79
C ARG A 36 17.91 10.70 25.10
N ARG A 37 17.14 11.40 25.92
CA ARG A 37 17.62 11.83 27.25
C ARG A 37 17.85 10.65 28.19
N ALA A 38 16.97 9.67 28.21
CA ALA A 38 17.17 8.44 28.97
C ALA A 38 18.45 7.71 28.50
N LEU A 39 18.66 7.57 27.23
CA LEU A 39 19.83 6.94 26.60
C LEU A 39 21.13 7.63 27.03
N ASP A 40 21.16 8.97 27.06
CA ASP A 40 22.33 9.75 27.50
C ASP A 40 22.64 9.57 28.99
N LEU A 41 21.61 9.42 29.81
CA LEU A 41 21.80 9.13 31.25
C LEU A 41 22.27 7.69 31.46
N TYR A 42 21.69 6.71 30.80
CA TYR A 42 22.15 5.32 30.87
C TYR A 42 23.61 5.16 30.43
N ARG A 43 24.08 5.92 29.44
CA ARG A 43 25.49 5.94 29.05
C ARG A 43 26.41 6.45 30.14
N GLN A 44 25.92 7.34 31.04
CA GLN A 44 26.69 7.90 32.12
C GLN A 44 26.76 7.00 33.36
N THR A 45 25.80 6.09 33.52
CA THR A 45 25.73 5.18 34.67
C THR A 45 26.66 3.97 34.56
N GLY A 46 27.06 3.59 33.35
CA GLY A 46 28.11 2.61 33.09
C GLY A 46 27.73 1.13 33.27
N ASP A 47 26.64 0.81 33.93
CA ASP A 47 26.31 -0.56 34.40
C ASP A 47 24.97 -1.09 33.80
N THR A 48 24.39 -0.37 32.85
CA THR A 48 23.01 -0.59 32.37
C THR A 48 22.96 -0.93 30.87
N HIS A 49 23.77 -1.90 30.47
CA HIS A 49 23.86 -2.28 29.05
C HIS A 49 22.52 -2.78 28.47
N GLU A 50 21.71 -3.47 29.28
CA GLU A 50 20.38 -3.94 28.87
C GLU A 50 19.41 -2.76 28.67
N ASP A 51 19.36 -1.82 29.64
CA ASP A 51 18.52 -0.60 29.54
C ASP A 51 18.91 0.26 28.34
N LEU A 52 20.21 0.33 27.99
CA LEU A 52 20.70 1.00 26.79
C LEU A 52 20.13 0.36 25.51
N ALA A 53 20.15 -0.98 25.44
CA ALA A 53 19.67 -1.71 24.29
C ALA A 53 18.14 -1.60 24.17
N ASP A 54 17.41 -1.66 25.30
CA ASP A 54 15.96 -1.45 25.34
C ASP A 54 15.59 -0.03 24.89
N CYS A 55 16.33 0.98 25.36
CA CYS A 55 16.13 2.36 24.97
C CYS A 55 16.37 2.56 23.46
N LEU A 56 17.43 2.00 22.89
CA LEU A 56 17.71 2.03 21.46
C LEU A 56 16.64 1.30 20.64
N THR A 57 16.11 0.18 21.16
CA THR A 57 15.01 -0.55 20.51
C THR A 57 13.75 0.31 20.44
N ASN A 58 13.39 1.00 21.55
CA ASN A 58 12.22 1.88 21.57
C ASN A 58 12.41 3.16 20.74
N ILE A 59 13.62 3.71 20.67
CA ILE A 59 13.95 4.78 19.71
C ILE A 59 13.70 4.28 18.28
N GLY A 60 14.18 3.09 17.93
CA GLY A 60 13.97 2.50 16.61
C GLY A 60 12.48 2.31 16.29
N VAL A 61 11.68 1.79 17.23
CA VAL A 61 10.23 1.65 17.07
C VAL A 61 9.57 3.01 16.82
N THR A 62 9.95 4.02 17.59
CA THR A 62 9.38 5.37 17.47
C THR A 62 9.81 6.06 16.17
N LEU A 63 11.08 5.92 15.76
CA LEU A 63 11.59 6.42 14.47
C LEU A 63 10.83 5.78 13.30
N ARG A 64 10.58 4.48 13.33
CA ARG A 64 9.77 3.79 12.30
C ARG A 64 8.35 4.38 12.24
N ARG A 65 7.74 4.72 13.37
CA ARG A 65 6.40 5.32 13.43
C ARG A 65 6.32 6.72 12.80
N VAL A 66 7.44 7.46 12.77
CA VAL A 66 7.54 8.78 12.12
C VAL A 66 8.15 8.71 10.71
N GLY A 67 8.32 7.49 10.16
CA GLY A 67 8.83 7.30 8.79
C GLY A 67 10.35 7.40 8.65
N GLN A 68 11.11 7.53 9.75
CA GLN A 68 12.58 7.59 9.72
C GLN A 68 13.20 6.19 9.76
N HIS A 69 12.99 5.43 8.69
CA HIS A 69 13.27 3.98 8.66
C HIS A 69 14.76 3.63 8.74
N GLU A 70 15.65 4.35 8.06
CA GLU A 70 17.10 4.08 8.09
C GLU A 70 17.71 4.40 9.46
N GLU A 71 17.23 5.45 10.12
CA GLU A 71 17.64 5.76 11.50
C GLU A 71 17.12 4.71 12.48
N ALA A 72 15.90 4.19 12.26
CA ALA A 72 15.35 3.09 13.04
C ALA A 72 16.21 1.83 12.91
N LEU A 73 16.59 1.44 11.68
CA LEU A 73 17.47 0.29 11.41
C LEU A 73 18.84 0.47 12.07
N THR A 74 19.36 1.69 12.08
CA THR A 74 20.62 2.01 12.77
C THR A 74 20.50 1.82 14.28
N SER A 75 19.39 2.28 14.88
CA SER A 75 19.12 2.12 16.31
C SER A 75 18.98 0.63 16.70
N TYR A 76 18.24 -0.16 15.90
CA TYR A 76 18.11 -1.60 16.13
C TYR A 76 19.45 -2.33 16.01
N ARG A 77 20.32 -1.96 15.05
CA ARG A 77 21.64 -2.56 14.91
C ARG A 77 22.48 -2.32 16.16
N GLN A 78 22.47 -1.09 16.69
CA GLN A 78 23.19 -0.76 17.93
C GLN A 78 22.63 -1.55 19.12
N ALA A 79 21.30 -1.68 19.24
CA ALA A 79 20.66 -2.48 20.29
C ALA A 79 21.08 -3.95 20.20
N LEU A 80 21.03 -4.55 19.01
CA LEU A 80 21.43 -5.93 18.78
C LEU A 80 22.92 -6.18 19.11
N ASP A 81 23.80 -5.24 18.82
CA ASP A 81 25.22 -5.35 19.15
C ASP A 81 25.48 -5.31 20.66
N ILE A 82 24.64 -4.60 21.42
CA ILE A 82 24.70 -4.60 22.88
C ILE A 82 24.11 -5.90 23.44
N TYR A 83 22.92 -6.30 23.03
CA TYR A 83 22.28 -7.55 23.50
C TYR A 83 23.14 -8.80 23.23
N ARG A 84 23.89 -8.86 22.12
CA ARG A 84 24.77 -9.99 21.82
C ARG A 84 25.87 -10.20 22.86
N ARG A 85 26.20 -9.18 23.64
CA ARG A 85 27.24 -9.23 24.68
C ARG A 85 26.69 -9.55 26.07
N ILE A 86 25.38 -9.69 26.19
CA ILE A 86 24.68 -9.92 27.47
C ILE A 86 24.03 -11.30 27.39
N ASP A 87 24.38 -12.17 28.30
CA ASP A 87 23.77 -13.49 28.40
C ASP A 87 22.30 -13.38 28.85
N GLY A 88 21.45 -14.24 28.36
CA GLY A 88 20.03 -14.28 28.74
C GLY A 88 19.11 -13.36 27.94
N THR A 89 19.63 -12.50 27.05
CA THR A 89 18.87 -11.52 26.26
C THR A 89 18.32 -12.07 24.92
N GLU A 90 18.25 -13.41 24.76
CA GLU A 90 17.80 -14.02 23.50
C GLU A 90 16.38 -13.59 23.12
N TYR A 91 15.51 -13.38 24.12
CA TYR A 91 14.13 -12.91 23.89
C TYR A 91 14.12 -11.48 23.34
N ASP A 92 14.88 -10.57 23.94
CA ASP A 92 14.96 -9.16 23.55
C ASP A 92 15.65 -8.98 22.19
N ARG A 93 16.68 -9.81 21.94
CA ARG A 93 17.29 -9.91 20.61
C ARG A 93 16.30 -10.35 19.55
N ALA A 94 15.48 -11.36 19.83
CA ALA A 94 14.47 -11.84 18.90
C ALA A 94 13.42 -10.75 18.64
N ARG A 95 12.94 -10.08 19.69
CA ARG A 95 12.00 -8.95 19.59
C ARG A 95 12.57 -7.80 18.74
N CYS A 96 13.83 -7.42 18.97
CA CYS A 96 14.52 -6.40 18.21
C CYS A 96 14.69 -6.83 16.71
N LEU A 97 14.97 -8.10 16.44
CA LEU A 97 15.05 -8.65 15.09
C LEU A 97 13.69 -8.64 14.38
N VAL A 98 12.59 -8.93 15.07
CA VAL A 98 11.24 -8.80 14.51
C VAL A 98 10.96 -7.35 14.10
N ASN A 99 11.27 -6.38 14.97
CA ASN A 99 11.13 -4.95 14.65
C ASN A 99 12.02 -4.53 13.48
N THR A 100 13.23 -5.06 13.40
CA THR A 100 14.14 -4.86 12.26
C THR A 100 13.52 -5.41 10.97
N GLY A 101 13.00 -6.64 11.00
CA GLY A 101 12.32 -7.27 9.87
C GLY A 101 11.11 -6.48 9.40
N ASN A 102 10.26 -6.01 10.33
CA ASN A 102 9.11 -5.18 10.02
C ASN A 102 9.51 -3.87 9.32
N THR A 103 10.62 -3.25 9.74
CA THR A 103 11.14 -2.02 9.13
C THR A 103 11.75 -2.30 7.75
N LEU A 104 12.52 -3.37 7.63
CA LEU A 104 13.11 -3.79 6.36
C LEU A 104 12.05 -4.14 5.31
N ARG A 105 10.96 -4.83 5.71
CA ARG A 105 9.84 -5.12 4.83
C ARG A 105 9.18 -3.83 4.35
N TYR A 106 8.97 -2.87 5.24
CA TYR A 106 8.36 -1.57 4.90
C TYR A 106 9.20 -0.80 3.87
N VAL A 107 10.54 -0.85 3.94
CA VAL A 107 11.44 -0.27 2.94
C VAL A 107 11.78 -1.26 1.82
N GLU A 108 10.99 -2.30 1.65
CA GLU A 108 11.05 -3.32 0.59
C GLU A 108 12.38 -4.09 0.50
N ARG A 109 13.17 -4.08 1.56
CA ARG A 109 14.38 -4.91 1.69
C ARG A 109 13.97 -6.33 2.12
N TYR A 110 13.18 -6.99 1.29
CA TYR A 110 12.45 -8.21 1.60
C TYR A 110 13.33 -9.39 2.03
N GLN A 111 14.43 -9.62 1.33
CA GLN A 111 15.32 -10.74 1.70
C GLN A 111 15.93 -10.53 3.08
N GLU A 112 16.38 -9.31 3.40
CA GLU A 112 16.93 -8.98 4.70
C GLU A 112 15.85 -9.06 5.80
N ALA A 113 14.60 -8.73 5.48
CA ALA A 113 13.48 -8.90 6.40
C ALA A 113 13.25 -10.37 6.74
N VAL A 114 13.21 -11.25 5.73
CA VAL A 114 13.08 -12.71 5.94
C VAL A 114 14.23 -13.23 6.79
N ASP A 115 15.46 -12.83 6.52
CA ASP A 115 16.64 -13.24 7.30
C ASP A 115 16.53 -12.79 8.78
N ALA A 116 16.05 -11.57 9.02
CA ALA A 116 15.83 -11.07 10.37
C ALA A 116 14.75 -11.86 11.14
N TYR A 117 13.62 -12.17 10.50
CA TYR A 117 12.58 -13.00 11.11
C TYR A 117 13.03 -14.44 11.35
N GLN A 118 13.80 -15.03 10.45
CA GLN A 118 14.36 -16.37 10.64
C GLN A 118 15.35 -16.41 11.82
N GLN A 119 16.19 -15.40 11.97
CA GLN A 119 17.05 -15.26 13.14
C GLN A 119 16.23 -15.12 14.43
N ALA A 120 15.17 -14.31 14.44
CA ALA A 120 14.26 -14.19 15.57
C ALA A 120 13.60 -15.54 15.91
N LEU A 121 13.08 -16.21 14.89
CA LEU A 121 12.45 -17.52 15.04
C LEU A 121 13.40 -18.55 15.68
N SER A 122 14.66 -18.58 15.25
CA SER A 122 15.69 -19.48 15.79
C SER A 122 15.96 -19.22 17.28
N LEU A 123 15.97 -17.95 17.69
CA LEU A 123 16.12 -17.58 19.11
C LEU A 123 14.91 -18.00 19.95
N TYR A 124 13.69 -17.86 19.42
CA TYR A 124 12.48 -18.29 20.09
C TYR A 124 12.34 -19.82 20.17
N GLN A 125 12.95 -20.60 19.26
CA GLN A 125 12.84 -22.06 19.26
C GLN A 125 13.32 -22.69 20.58
N HIS A 126 14.33 -22.10 21.20
CA HIS A 126 14.94 -22.63 22.43
C HIS A 126 14.32 -22.09 23.73
N LYS A 127 13.31 -21.21 23.61
CA LYS A 127 12.62 -20.63 24.77
C LYS A 127 11.25 -21.28 24.96
N LYS A 128 10.87 -21.51 26.21
CA LYS A 128 9.52 -21.93 26.57
C LYS A 128 8.53 -20.77 26.40
N ASP A 129 7.28 -21.10 26.22
CA ASP A 129 6.17 -20.15 26.18
C ASP A 129 6.29 -19.05 25.09
N THR A 130 6.99 -19.35 24.00
CA THR A 130 7.16 -18.43 22.84
C THR A 130 6.36 -18.88 21.61
N GLY A 131 5.30 -19.65 21.79
CA GLY A 131 4.47 -20.14 20.70
C GLY A 131 3.87 -19.02 19.87
N PHE A 132 3.39 -17.96 20.53
CA PHE A 132 2.83 -16.79 19.86
C PHE A 132 3.87 -16.04 19.02
N GLN A 133 5.05 -15.79 19.58
CA GLN A 133 6.15 -15.08 18.88
C GLN A 133 6.68 -15.88 17.68
N LYS A 134 6.71 -17.22 17.80
CA LYS A 134 7.06 -18.10 16.66
C LYS A 134 6.03 -18.00 15.55
N ALA A 135 4.74 -18.02 15.91
CA ALA A 135 3.65 -17.87 14.95
C ALA A 135 3.70 -16.50 14.27
N GLU A 136 3.96 -15.42 15.02
CA GLU A 136 4.14 -14.06 14.49
C GLU A 136 5.31 -13.97 13.51
N CYS A 137 6.48 -14.54 13.85
CA CYS A 137 7.62 -14.58 12.93
C CYS A 137 7.27 -15.30 11.61
N LEU A 138 6.63 -16.48 11.70
CA LEU A 138 6.22 -17.25 10.53
C LEU A 138 5.18 -16.51 9.69
N HIS A 139 4.23 -15.84 10.34
CA HIS A 139 3.25 -14.98 9.66
C HIS A 139 3.93 -13.85 8.89
N ASN A 140 4.87 -13.13 9.52
CA ASN A 140 5.61 -12.05 8.89
C ASN A 140 6.54 -12.53 7.76
N ILE A 141 7.13 -13.72 7.89
CA ILE A 141 7.85 -14.39 6.79
C ILE A 141 6.88 -14.64 5.63
N GLY A 142 5.69 -15.17 5.90
CA GLY A 142 4.66 -15.41 4.89
C GLY A 142 4.27 -14.14 4.15
N LEU A 143 4.00 -13.05 4.87
CA LEU A 143 3.70 -11.74 4.29
C LEU A 143 4.83 -11.26 3.36
N THR A 144 6.07 -11.33 3.82
CA THR A 144 7.25 -10.87 3.08
C THR A 144 7.49 -11.70 1.83
N LEU A 145 7.32 -13.01 1.91
CA LEU A 145 7.46 -13.92 0.77
C LEU A 145 6.35 -13.70 -0.26
N SER A 146 5.12 -13.47 0.19
CA SER A 146 4.00 -13.14 -0.69
C SER A 146 4.23 -11.81 -1.42
N ASP A 147 4.78 -10.78 -0.75
CA ASP A 147 5.14 -9.50 -1.37
C ASP A 147 6.19 -9.65 -2.50
N THR A 148 6.96 -10.72 -2.50
CA THR A 148 7.96 -11.03 -3.53
C THR A 148 7.50 -12.06 -4.57
N GLY A 149 6.23 -12.46 -4.56
CA GLY A 149 5.69 -13.47 -5.47
C GLY A 149 6.13 -14.91 -5.17
N ARG A 150 6.78 -15.17 -4.01
CA ARG A 150 7.18 -16.51 -3.57
C ARG A 150 6.01 -17.22 -2.88
N TYR A 151 4.90 -17.38 -3.61
CA TYR A 151 3.61 -17.76 -3.05
C TYR A 151 3.60 -19.11 -2.34
N GLU A 152 4.23 -20.14 -2.88
CA GLU A 152 4.23 -21.49 -2.23
C GLU A 152 4.99 -21.47 -0.90
N GLU A 153 6.08 -20.72 -0.82
CA GLU A 153 6.84 -20.57 0.41
C GLU A 153 6.08 -19.72 1.44
N ALA A 154 5.38 -18.68 0.98
CA ALA A 154 4.50 -17.87 1.81
C ALA A 154 3.37 -18.72 2.42
N LEU A 155 2.70 -19.52 1.60
CA LEU A 155 1.64 -20.44 2.04
C LEU A 155 2.15 -21.47 3.06
N ALA A 156 3.37 -21.99 2.87
CA ALA A 156 3.97 -22.90 3.81
C ALA A 156 4.23 -22.23 5.17
N ALA A 157 4.73 -20.99 5.17
CA ALA A 157 4.97 -20.22 6.38
C ALA A 157 3.65 -19.86 7.11
N TYR A 158 2.62 -19.43 6.40
CA TYR A 158 1.31 -19.14 6.98
C TYR A 158 0.64 -20.38 7.59
N ARG A 159 0.72 -21.54 6.91
CA ARG A 159 0.17 -22.80 7.45
C ARG A 159 0.83 -23.20 8.77
N GLN A 160 2.15 -23.00 8.88
CA GLN A 160 2.87 -23.23 10.13
C GLN A 160 2.46 -22.22 11.22
N ALA A 161 2.31 -20.94 10.87
CA ALA A 161 1.83 -19.92 11.79
C ALA A 161 0.42 -20.24 12.29
N LEU A 162 -0.49 -20.60 11.38
CA LEU A 162 -1.88 -20.96 11.69
C LEU A 162 -1.96 -22.16 12.62
N ALA A 163 -1.12 -23.18 12.40
CA ALA A 163 -1.06 -24.36 13.28
C ALA A 163 -0.68 -23.94 14.71
N LEU A 164 0.36 -23.09 14.86
CA LEU A 164 0.76 -22.58 16.18
C LEU A 164 -0.32 -21.72 16.83
N TYR A 165 -0.99 -20.84 16.06
CA TYR A 165 -2.10 -20.03 16.60
C TYR A 165 -3.27 -20.90 17.07
N ARG A 166 -3.58 -22.01 16.39
CA ARG A 166 -4.66 -22.92 16.80
C ARG A 166 -4.40 -23.60 18.15
N ASP A 167 -3.13 -23.82 18.49
CA ASP A 167 -2.72 -24.42 19.76
C ASP A 167 -2.68 -23.42 20.93
N LEU A 168 -2.92 -22.13 20.66
CA LEU A 168 -2.81 -21.05 21.64
C LEU A 168 -4.19 -20.49 22.00
N PRO A 169 -4.43 -20.12 23.29
CA PRO A 169 -5.63 -19.41 23.67
C PRO A 169 -5.67 -17.99 23.08
N ASP A 170 -6.87 -17.44 22.95
CA ASP A 170 -7.13 -16.04 22.59
C ASP A 170 -6.50 -15.57 21.28
N THR A 171 -6.30 -16.49 20.33
CA THR A 171 -5.65 -16.19 19.03
C THR A 171 -6.63 -16.26 17.85
N LYS A 172 -7.93 -16.25 18.08
CA LYS A 172 -8.94 -16.37 17.02
C LYS A 172 -8.77 -15.30 15.93
N GLN A 173 -8.52 -14.06 16.32
CA GLN A 173 -8.27 -13.00 15.33
C GLN A 173 -6.99 -13.25 14.51
N ASN A 174 -5.92 -13.72 15.14
CA ASN A 174 -4.67 -14.08 14.44
C ASN A 174 -4.87 -15.26 13.47
N GLN A 175 -5.70 -16.24 13.85
CA GLN A 175 -6.08 -17.35 12.97
C GLN A 175 -6.83 -16.84 11.75
N ALA A 176 -7.84 -15.97 11.94
CA ALA A 176 -8.60 -15.40 10.83
C ALA A 176 -7.73 -14.50 9.93
N ASN A 177 -6.87 -13.65 10.50
CA ASN A 177 -5.91 -12.84 9.74
C ASN A 177 -4.98 -13.73 8.90
N CYS A 178 -4.52 -14.85 9.46
CA CYS A 178 -3.66 -15.79 8.76
C CYS A 178 -4.39 -16.46 7.59
N LEU A 179 -5.65 -16.86 7.79
CA LEU A 179 -6.51 -17.43 6.75
C LEU A 179 -6.80 -16.42 5.63
N THR A 180 -7.05 -15.15 5.98
CA THR A 180 -7.23 -14.08 4.99
C THR A 180 -5.98 -13.91 4.14
N ASN A 181 -4.79 -13.88 4.76
CA ASN A 181 -3.54 -13.76 4.02
C ASN A 181 -3.22 -14.99 3.16
N ILE A 182 -3.61 -16.20 3.61
CA ILE A 182 -3.57 -17.40 2.78
C ILE A 182 -4.48 -17.23 1.58
N GLY A 183 -5.72 -16.77 1.77
CA GLY A 183 -6.68 -16.50 0.70
C GLY A 183 -6.15 -15.51 -0.32
N SER A 184 -5.62 -14.36 0.13
CA SER A 184 -5.03 -13.34 -0.73
C SER A 184 -3.83 -13.88 -1.52
N THR A 185 -2.95 -14.65 -0.87
CA THR A 185 -1.79 -15.27 -1.54
C THR A 185 -2.21 -16.31 -2.57
N LEU A 186 -3.26 -17.07 -2.31
CA LEU A 186 -3.84 -18.03 -3.26
C LEU A 186 -4.51 -17.32 -4.44
N HIS A 187 -5.20 -16.20 -4.18
CA HIS A 187 -5.76 -15.34 -5.22
C HIS A 187 -4.67 -14.85 -6.17
N GLU A 188 -3.60 -14.25 -5.65
CA GLU A 188 -2.46 -13.77 -6.45
C GLU A 188 -1.78 -14.90 -7.23
N ASN A 189 -1.80 -16.12 -6.70
CA ASN A 189 -1.29 -17.34 -7.36
C ASN A 189 -2.30 -17.95 -8.36
N GLY A 190 -3.47 -17.33 -8.57
CA GLY A 190 -4.51 -17.81 -9.50
C GLY A 190 -5.30 -19.03 -9.00
N ARG A 191 -5.18 -19.41 -7.72
CA ARG A 191 -5.85 -20.57 -7.11
C ARG A 191 -7.14 -20.12 -6.44
N TYR A 192 -8.11 -19.65 -7.23
CA TYR A 192 -9.29 -18.93 -6.75
C TYR A 192 -10.20 -19.77 -5.85
N GLU A 193 -10.43 -21.04 -6.16
CA GLU A 193 -11.30 -21.92 -5.35
C GLU A 193 -10.71 -22.12 -3.94
N GLU A 194 -9.39 -22.28 -3.85
CA GLU A 194 -8.72 -22.45 -2.56
C GLU A 194 -8.67 -21.12 -1.78
N ALA A 195 -8.55 -20.00 -2.48
CA ALA A 195 -8.64 -18.68 -1.89
C ALA A 195 -10.02 -18.45 -1.26
N LEU A 196 -11.10 -18.75 -1.99
CA LEU A 196 -12.48 -18.65 -1.50
C LEU A 196 -12.74 -19.51 -0.28
N ALA A 197 -12.22 -20.75 -0.25
CA ALA A 197 -12.30 -21.60 0.91
C ALA A 197 -11.59 -20.98 2.14
N SER A 198 -10.42 -20.41 1.94
CA SER A 198 -9.66 -19.75 3.02
C SER A 198 -10.37 -18.51 3.54
N TYR A 199 -10.97 -17.70 2.67
CA TYR A 199 -11.77 -16.53 3.06
C TYR A 199 -13.03 -16.95 3.82
N GLN A 200 -13.70 -18.02 3.38
CA GLN A 200 -14.88 -18.54 4.11
C GLN A 200 -14.52 -19.01 5.53
N ASP A 201 -13.37 -19.68 5.71
CA ASP A 201 -12.87 -20.06 7.01
C ASP A 201 -12.55 -18.82 7.89
N ALA A 202 -11.96 -17.77 7.30
CA ALA A 202 -11.69 -16.51 8.00
C ALA A 202 -13.00 -15.82 8.43
N LEU A 203 -13.99 -15.71 7.52
CA LEU A 203 -15.30 -15.12 7.79
C LEU A 203 -16.03 -15.85 8.91
N ASN A 204 -15.97 -17.18 8.95
CA ASN A 204 -16.58 -17.96 10.02
C ASN A 204 -16.01 -17.57 11.40
N ILE A 205 -14.70 -17.31 11.46
CA ILE A 205 -14.07 -16.88 12.72
C ILE A 205 -14.41 -15.42 13.05
N TYR A 206 -14.36 -14.49 12.05
CA TYR A 206 -14.65 -13.09 12.30
C TYR A 206 -16.09 -12.84 12.73
N ARG A 207 -17.07 -13.61 12.23
CA ARG A 207 -18.47 -13.49 12.64
C ARG A 207 -18.68 -13.73 14.14
N ASP A 208 -17.86 -14.57 14.74
CA ASP A 208 -17.88 -14.90 16.16
C ASP A 208 -17.06 -13.91 17.02
N LEU A 209 -16.36 -12.96 16.40
CA LEU A 209 -15.50 -12.02 17.10
C LEU A 209 -16.17 -10.63 17.23
N PRO A 210 -16.44 -10.16 18.45
CA PRO A 210 -16.96 -8.80 18.63
C PRO A 210 -15.99 -7.73 18.10
N GLY A 211 -16.50 -6.76 17.36
CA GLY A 211 -15.72 -5.65 16.82
C GLY A 211 -14.88 -6.03 15.59
N ALA A 212 -15.18 -7.17 14.95
CA ALA A 212 -14.49 -7.61 13.74
C ALA A 212 -15.26 -7.27 12.44
N GLU A 213 -16.28 -6.42 12.51
CA GLU A 213 -17.17 -6.09 11.39
C GLU A 213 -16.38 -5.51 10.21
N GLN A 214 -15.43 -4.61 10.47
CA GLN A 214 -14.57 -4.05 9.42
C GLN A 214 -13.72 -5.13 8.74
N LEU A 215 -13.19 -6.09 9.50
CA LEU A 215 -12.40 -7.21 8.94
C LEU A 215 -13.29 -8.16 8.13
N GLN A 216 -14.55 -8.37 8.56
CA GLN A 216 -15.52 -9.12 7.77
C GLN A 216 -15.78 -8.45 6.42
N ALA A 217 -16.01 -7.14 6.40
CA ALA A 217 -16.25 -6.38 5.18
C ALA A 217 -15.05 -6.45 4.21
N ILE A 218 -13.83 -6.34 4.72
CA ILE A 218 -12.60 -6.50 3.92
C ILE A 218 -12.55 -7.88 3.27
N VAL A 219 -12.79 -8.95 4.03
CA VAL A 219 -12.74 -10.32 3.49
C VAL A 219 -13.87 -10.59 2.50
N LEU A 220 -15.07 -10.01 2.72
CA LEU A 220 -16.16 -10.08 1.76
C LEU A 220 -15.83 -9.35 0.47
N TYR A 221 -15.20 -8.18 0.55
CA TYR A 221 -14.72 -7.46 -0.62
C TYR A 221 -13.69 -8.31 -1.41
N ASP A 222 -12.70 -8.90 -0.73
CA ASP A 222 -11.69 -9.77 -1.34
C ASP A 222 -12.29 -11.03 -1.96
N THR A 223 -13.33 -11.56 -1.30
CA THR A 223 -14.14 -12.67 -1.83
C THR A 223 -14.80 -12.25 -3.12
N GLY A 224 -15.42 -11.06 -3.18
CA GLY A 224 -16.03 -10.52 -4.40
C GLY A 224 -15.03 -10.37 -5.54
N VAL A 225 -13.84 -9.81 -5.26
CA VAL A 225 -12.74 -9.71 -6.25
C VAL A 225 -12.33 -11.09 -6.77
N THR A 226 -12.24 -12.07 -5.88
CA THR A 226 -11.81 -13.43 -6.24
C THR A 226 -12.88 -14.16 -7.06
N LEU A 227 -14.15 -14.00 -6.70
CA LEU A 227 -15.28 -14.57 -7.44
C LEU A 227 -15.39 -13.99 -8.86
N ASP A 228 -15.20 -12.67 -9.00
CA ASP A 228 -15.16 -12.03 -10.31
C ASP A 228 -14.03 -12.61 -11.19
N LYS A 229 -12.82 -12.76 -10.65
CA LYS A 229 -11.69 -13.39 -11.35
C LYS A 229 -11.93 -14.86 -11.68
N ALA A 230 -12.71 -15.56 -10.86
CA ALA A 230 -13.15 -16.93 -11.13
C ALA A 230 -14.31 -17.01 -12.13
N GLY A 231 -14.85 -15.87 -12.59
CA GLY A 231 -15.98 -15.80 -13.53
C GLY A 231 -17.35 -16.03 -12.87
N GLN A 232 -17.42 -15.98 -11.54
CA GLN A 232 -18.64 -16.18 -10.75
C GLN A 232 -19.28 -14.82 -10.43
N GLN A 233 -19.75 -14.12 -11.46
CA GLN A 233 -20.16 -12.71 -11.39
C GLN A 233 -21.37 -12.45 -10.48
N GLU A 234 -22.36 -13.35 -10.44
CA GLU A 234 -23.53 -13.23 -9.56
C GLU A 234 -23.11 -13.31 -8.09
N ASP A 235 -22.30 -14.31 -7.74
CA ASP A 235 -21.79 -14.49 -6.39
C ASP A 235 -20.87 -13.33 -5.97
N ALA A 236 -20.09 -12.78 -6.91
CA ALA A 236 -19.26 -11.60 -6.67
C ALA A 236 -20.11 -10.37 -6.32
N LEU A 237 -21.21 -10.13 -7.05
CA LEU A 237 -22.15 -9.05 -6.74
C LEU A 237 -22.76 -9.21 -5.34
N ASP A 238 -23.06 -10.42 -4.92
CA ASP A 238 -23.61 -10.69 -3.59
C ASP A 238 -22.55 -10.43 -2.51
N ALA A 239 -21.31 -10.89 -2.70
CA ALA A 239 -20.21 -10.63 -1.78
C ALA A 239 -19.92 -9.13 -1.61
N TYR A 240 -19.93 -8.35 -2.70
CA TYR A 240 -19.79 -6.89 -2.62
C TYR A 240 -20.98 -6.20 -1.94
N ARG A 241 -22.21 -6.70 -2.11
CA ARG A 241 -23.37 -6.15 -1.38
C ARG A 241 -23.25 -6.38 0.11
N ASP A 242 -22.85 -7.59 0.52
CA ASP A 242 -22.65 -7.91 1.93
C ASP A 242 -21.54 -7.04 2.54
N ALA A 243 -20.41 -6.84 1.82
CA ALA A 243 -19.37 -5.92 2.25
C ALA A 243 -19.87 -4.48 2.38
N LEU A 244 -20.60 -4.00 1.38
CA LEU A 244 -21.15 -2.64 1.34
C LEU A 244 -22.15 -2.40 2.49
N GLU A 245 -22.96 -3.38 2.84
CA GLU A 245 -23.90 -3.29 3.99
C GLU A 245 -23.12 -3.04 5.28
N ILE A 246 -22.08 -3.81 5.53
CA ILE A 246 -21.25 -3.63 6.74
C ILE A 246 -20.52 -2.27 6.70
N TYR A 247 -19.94 -1.87 5.56
CA TYR A 247 -19.23 -0.60 5.45
C TYR A 247 -20.16 0.61 5.70
N ARG A 248 -21.44 0.55 5.34
CA ARG A 248 -22.39 1.66 5.60
C ARG A 248 -22.55 1.99 7.07
N ASP A 249 -22.38 1.01 7.94
CA ASP A 249 -22.48 1.18 9.39
C ASP A 249 -21.15 1.58 10.04
N GLN A 250 -20.05 1.67 9.25
CA GLN A 250 -18.72 2.03 9.76
C GLN A 250 -18.42 3.51 9.49
N PRO A 251 -17.82 4.24 10.45
CA PRO A 251 -17.35 5.60 10.21
C PRO A 251 -16.18 5.61 9.20
N ASP A 252 -16.05 6.70 8.47
CA ASP A 252 -14.92 6.95 7.55
C ASP A 252 -14.71 5.85 6.48
N SER A 253 -15.80 5.20 6.04
CA SER A 253 -15.77 4.07 5.10
C SER A 253 -16.23 4.42 3.69
N GLU A 254 -16.39 5.70 3.38
CA GLU A 254 -16.91 6.17 2.08
C GLU A 254 -16.07 5.65 0.91
N GLN A 255 -14.75 5.57 1.08
CA GLN A 255 -13.86 5.04 0.04
C GLN A 255 -14.09 3.55 -0.17
N ASP A 256 -14.24 2.77 0.90
CA ASP A 256 -14.46 1.32 0.80
C ASP A 256 -15.84 1.01 0.21
N GLN A 257 -16.88 1.79 0.57
CA GLN A 257 -18.18 1.72 -0.07
C GLN A 257 -18.09 2.01 -1.57
N ALA A 258 -17.37 3.06 -1.95
CA ALA A 258 -17.18 3.41 -3.35
C ALA A 258 -16.41 2.35 -4.13
N ASN A 259 -15.39 1.70 -3.51
CA ASN A 259 -14.66 0.59 -4.09
C ASN A 259 -15.58 -0.61 -4.37
N CYS A 260 -16.48 -0.96 -3.47
CA CYS A 260 -17.50 -1.99 -3.70
C CYS A 260 -18.39 -1.64 -4.90
N LEU A 261 -18.91 -0.40 -4.92
CA LEU A 261 -19.81 0.06 -5.97
C LEU A 261 -19.13 0.07 -7.34
N ILE A 262 -17.89 0.54 -7.48
CA ILE A 262 -17.22 0.57 -8.78
C ILE A 262 -17.01 -0.84 -9.34
N ASN A 263 -16.59 -1.81 -8.49
CA ASN A 263 -16.44 -3.19 -8.93
C ASN A 263 -17.79 -3.83 -9.30
N MET A 264 -18.84 -3.55 -8.53
CA MET A 264 -20.20 -3.97 -8.90
C MET A 264 -20.63 -3.35 -10.24
N GLY A 265 -20.31 -2.08 -10.48
CA GLY A 265 -20.59 -1.40 -11.74
C GLY A 265 -19.89 -2.06 -12.92
N VAL A 266 -18.62 -2.43 -12.78
CA VAL A 266 -17.85 -3.15 -13.82
C VAL A 266 -18.51 -4.49 -14.15
N ILE A 267 -18.87 -5.28 -13.16
CA ILE A 267 -19.54 -6.57 -13.37
C ILE A 267 -20.90 -6.36 -14.07
N LEU A 268 -21.67 -5.35 -13.65
CA LEU A 268 -22.97 -5.04 -14.27
C LEU A 268 -22.83 -4.61 -15.73
N ASP A 269 -21.77 -3.88 -16.08
CA ASP A 269 -21.45 -3.52 -17.45
C ASP A 269 -21.08 -4.75 -18.28
N ASP A 270 -20.24 -5.64 -17.76
CA ASP A 270 -19.82 -6.88 -18.41
C ASP A 270 -21.00 -7.82 -18.72
N VAL A 271 -22.03 -7.84 -17.84
CA VAL A 271 -23.26 -8.61 -18.07
C VAL A 271 -24.33 -7.80 -18.83
N ASN A 272 -23.97 -6.67 -19.42
CA ASN A 272 -24.83 -5.76 -20.20
C ASN A 272 -26.02 -5.16 -19.42
N CYS A 273 -25.91 -5.08 -18.10
CA CYS A 273 -26.88 -4.39 -17.26
C CYS A 273 -26.57 -2.89 -17.14
N TYR A 274 -26.45 -2.21 -18.28
CA TYR A 274 -25.88 -0.86 -18.42
C TYR A 274 -26.55 0.21 -17.55
N GLU A 275 -27.88 0.25 -17.46
CA GLU A 275 -28.56 1.25 -16.63
C GLU A 275 -28.21 1.12 -15.14
N ARG A 276 -28.07 -0.12 -14.68
CA ARG A 276 -27.63 -0.38 -13.29
C ARG A 276 -26.17 -0.04 -13.10
N ALA A 277 -25.30 -0.36 -14.08
CA ALA A 277 -23.89 0.00 -14.06
C ALA A 277 -23.71 1.53 -13.93
N LEU A 278 -24.38 2.30 -14.79
CA LEU A 278 -24.36 3.77 -14.75
C LEU A 278 -24.81 4.34 -13.39
N THR A 279 -25.89 3.80 -12.82
CA THR A 279 -26.35 4.20 -11.50
C THR A 279 -25.32 3.90 -10.42
N THR A 280 -24.72 2.71 -10.47
CA THR A 280 -23.72 2.26 -9.49
C THR A 280 -22.43 3.09 -9.58
N TYR A 281 -21.96 3.43 -10.78
CA TYR A 281 -20.82 4.33 -10.97
C TYR A 281 -21.12 5.75 -10.46
N HIS A 282 -22.33 6.25 -10.68
CA HIS A 282 -22.76 7.54 -10.14
C HIS A 282 -22.68 7.55 -8.61
N ASP A 283 -23.21 6.51 -7.96
CA ASP A 283 -23.19 6.39 -6.51
C ASP A 283 -21.76 6.30 -5.96
N ALA A 284 -20.88 5.54 -6.64
CA ALA A 284 -19.45 5.46 -6.31
C ALA A 284 -18.77 6.83 -6.42
N LEU A 285 -19.04 7.58 -7.50
CA LEU A 285 -18.48 8.91 -7.72
C LEU A 285 -18.91 9.92 -6.64
N VAL A 286 -20.17 9.84 -6.20
CA VAL A 286 -20.70 10.68 -5.10
C VAL A 286 -19.94 10.41 -3.79
N LEU A 287 -19.59 9.16 -3.51
CA LEU A 287 -18.83 8.80 -2.32
C LEU A 287 -17.36 9.22 -2.43
N TYR A 288 -16.70 8.94 -3.55
CA TYR A 288 -15.30 9.38 -3.74
C TYR A 288 -15.13 10.90 -3.63
N ARG A 289 -16.10 11.70 -4.09
CA ARG A 289 -16.05 13.16 -3.96
C ARG A 289 -16.09 13.68 -2.52
N LYS A 290 -16.43 12.83 -1.55
CA LYS A 290 -16.37 13.17 -0.12
C LYS A 290 -15.02 12.90 0.52
N VAL A 291 -14.14 12.18 -0.17
CA VAL A 291 -12.86 11.73 0.36
C VAL A 291 -11.74 12.42 -0.41
N ASP A 292 -10.87 13.13 0.31
CA ASP A 292 -9.70 13.79 -0.29
C ASP A 292 -8.70 12.75 -0.82
N GLY A 293 -8.03 13.07 -1.93
CA GLY A 293 -7.02 12.21 -2.53
C GLY A 293 -7.57 11.05 -3.36
N THR A 294 -8.85 11.10 -3.75
CA THR A 294 -9.51 10.07 -4.58
C THR A 294 -9.71 10.51 -6.04
N GLU A 295 -8.98 11.50 -6.51
CA GLU A 295 -9.15 12.09 -7.84
C GLU A 295 -8.96 11.05 -8.96
N LEU A 296 -8.02 10.13 -8.79
CA LEU A 296 -7.78 9.05 -9.74
C LEU A 296 -8.97 8.07 -9.79
N GLN A 297 -9.52 7.72 -8.64
CA GLN A 297 -10.69 6.84 -8.53
C GLN A 297 -11.95 7.51 -9.12
N GLN A 298 -12.11 8.81 -8.90
CA GLN A 298 -13.17 9.61 -9.54
C GLN A 298 -13.02 9.58 -11.06
N ALA A 299 -11.80 9.73 -11.58
CA ALA A 299 -11.53 9.65 -13.01
C ALA A 299 -11.85 8.25 -13.58
N HIS A 300 -11.52 7.17 -12.87
CA HIS A 300 -11.92 5.82 -13.26
C HIS A 300 -13.43 5.65 -13.31
N CYS A 301 -14.18 6.15 -12.31
CA CYS A 301 -15.65 6.11 -12.34
C CYS A 301 -16.21 6.84 -13.56
N LEU A 302 -15.70 8.05 -13.85
CA LEU A 302 -16.11 8.85 -15.00
C LEU A 302 -15.77 8.15 -16.32
N ASN A 303 -14.58 7.56 -16.43
CA ASN A 303 -14.19 6.80 -17.61
C ASN A 303 -15.10 5.59 -17.86
N ASN A 304 -15.34 4.78 -16.81
CA ASN A 304 -16.24 3.62 -16.91
C ASN A 304 -17.67 4.04 -17.29
N THR A 305 -18.14 5.17 -16.76
CA THR A 305 -19.45 5.76 -17.16
C THR A 305 -19.46 6.10 -18.65
N GLY A 306 -18.39 6.75 -19.15
CA GLY A 306 -18.24 7.04 -20.57
C GLY A 306 -18.21 5.78 -21.43
N ASP A 307 -17.47 4.76 -21.03
CA ASP A 307 -17.36 3.47 -21.73
C ASP A 307 -18.71 2.74 -21.82
N THR A 308 -19.46 2.75 -20.73
CA THR A 308 -20.81 2.16 -20.71
C THR A 308 -21.76 2.92 -21.64
N LEU A 309 -21.72 4.28 -21.65
CA LEU A 309 -22.52 5.10 -22.55
C LEU A 309 -22.14 4.85 -24.02
N ASP A 310 -20.86 4.73 -24.32
CA ASP A 310 -20.39 4.36 -25.67
C ASP A 310 -20.86 2.97 -26.08
N SER A 311 -20.86 2.02 -25.15
CA SER A 311 -21.33 0.63 -25.39
C SER A 311 -22.80 0.57 -25.79
N ILE A 312 -23.64 1.50 -25.31
CA ILE A 312 -25.05 1.62 -25.68
C ILE A 312 -25.32 2.57 -26.85
N GLY A 313 -24.24 3.10 -27.47
CA GLY A 313 -24.31 4.00 -28.64
C GLY A 313 -24.59 5.46 -28.32
N GLN A 314 -24.49 5.87 -27.03
CA GLN A 314 -24.68 7.25 -26.59
C GLN A 314 -23.35 8.02 -26.57
N HIS A 315 -22.68 8.07 -27.72
CA HIS A 315 -21.33 8.64 -27.85
C HIS A 315 -21.24 10.14 -27.48
N LYS A 316 -22.32 10.90 -27.76
CA LYS A 316 -22.35 12.34 -27.41
C LYS A 316 -22.47 12.56 -25.91
N GLU A 317 -23.20 11.70 -25.25
CA GLU A 317 -23.41 11.72 -23.81
C GLU A 317 -22.16 11.20 -23.04
N ALA A 318 -21.35 10.33 -23.67
CA ALA A 318 -20.09 9.82 -23.11
C ALA A 318 -19.00 10.91 -23.02
N LEU A 319 -18.91 11.78 -24.03
CA LEU A 319 -17.83 12.75 -24.18
C LEU A 319 -17.61 13.66 -22.93
N PRO A 320 -18.64 14.25 -22.31
CA PRO A 320 -18.46 15.04 -21.10
C PRO A 320 -17.87 14.27 -19.90
N PHE A 321 -18.10 12.96 -19.83
CA PHE A 321 -17.51 12.12 -18.75
C PHE A 321 -16.01 11.91 -18.97
N TYR A 322 -15.58 11.65 -20.19
CA TYR A 322 -14.16 11.57 -20.55
C TYR A 322 -13.43 12.90 -20.33
N GLU A 323 -14.07 14.02 -20.69
CA GLU A 323 -13.51 15.35 -20.45
C GLU A 323 -13.34 15.63 -18.95
N GLN A 324 -14.33 15.27 -18.13
CA GLN A 324 -14.25 15.43 -16.68
C GLN A 324 -13.19 14.50 -16.06
N ALA A 325 -13.02 13.30 -16.59
CA ALA A 325 -12.01 12.35 -16.11
C ALA A 325 -10.58 12.82 -16.43
N LEU A 326 -10.38 13.52 -17.54
CA LEU A 326 -9.07 13.94 -18.02
C LEU A 326 -8.38 14.94 -17.08
N ALA A 327 -9.10 15.93 -16.56
CA ALA A 327 -8.53 17.02 -15.76
C ALA A 327 -7.82 16.53 -14.47
N PRO A 328 -8.44 15.75 -13.58
CA PRO A 328 -7.79 15.28 -12.36
C PRO A 328 -6.61 14.35 -12.65
N VAL A 329 -6.71 13.55 -13.72
CA VAL A 329 -5.63 12.63 -14.11
C VAL A 329 -4.43 13.40 -14.65
N LEU A 330 -4.64 14.46 -15.43
CA LEU A 330 -3.57 15.33 -15.89
C LEU A 330 -2.87 16.05 -14.72
N ILE A 331 -3.64 16.58 -13.77
CA ILE A 331 -3.09 17.23 -12.57
C ILE A 331 -2.27 16.21 -11.77
N GLY A 332 -2.82 15.03 -11.49
CA GLY A 332 -2.11 13.97 -10.79
C GLY A 332 -0.83 13.53 -11.51
N ALA A 333 -0.85 13.38 -12.83
CA ALA A 333 0.34 13.05 -13.62
C ALA A 333 1.42 14.13 -13.55
N LEU A 334 1.03 15.41 -13.55
CA LEU A 334 1.94 16.56 -13.52
C LEU A 334 2.52 16.80 -12.11
N GLU A 335 1.69 16.73 -11.09
CA GLU A 335 2.14 16.76 -9.68
C GLU A 335 3.10 15.61 -9.41
N SER A 336 2.81 14.49 -10.01
CA SER A 336 3.62 13.29 -10.01
C SER A 336 4.99 13.53 -10.63
N ASP A 337 5.08 14.22 -11.75
CA ASP A 337 6.36 14.54 -12.37
C ASP A 337 7.17 15.55 -11.53
N ALA A 338 6.51 16.53 -10.93
CA ALA A 338 7.15 17.50 -10.03
C ALA A 338 7.65 16.87 -8.72
N ALA A 339 6.89 15.92 -8.15
CA ALA A 339 7.22 15.26 -6.90
C ALA A 339 8.42 14.31 -7.01
N ARG A 340 8.72 13.76 -8.19
CA ARG A 340 9.85 12.81 -8.40
C ARG A 340 11.21 13.36 -7.95
N PHE A 341 11.39 14.66 -7.88
CA PHE A 341 12.61 15.32 -7.42
C PHE A 341 12.65 15.54 -5.91
N GLN A 342 11.55 15.27 -5.20
CA GLN A 342 11.43 15.48 -3.75
C GLN A 342 11.78 14.21 -2.95
N PHE A 343 11.93 13.07 -3.62
CA PHE A 343 12.20 11.81 -2.93
C PHE A 343 13.68 11.69 -2.55
N PRO A 344 13.98 11.31 -1.31
CA PRO A 344 15.34 11.22 -0.80
C PRO A 344 16.15 10.08 -1.45
N THR A 345 15.48 9.06 -1.98
CA THR A 345 16.15 7.93 -2.64
C THR A 345 15.60 7.69 -4.05
N GLU A 346 16.44 7.12 -4.91
CA GLU A 346 16.05 6.73 -6.27
C GLU A 346 14.98 5.62 -6.24
N ARG A 347 15.01 4.79 -5.21
CA ARG A 347 14.05 3.71 -4.99
C ARG A 347 12.66 4.26 -4.66
N ASP A 348 12.56 5.19 -3.70
CA ASP A 348 11.28 5.81 -3.34
C ASP A 348 10.66 6.49 -4.57
N ARG A 349 11.52 7.11 -5.38
CA ARG A 349 11.10 7.71 -6.65
C ARG A 349 10.55 6.68 -7.64
N LEU A 350 11.23 5.52 -7.78
CA LEU A 350 10.80 4.46 -8.70
C LEU A 350 9.50 3.80 -8.23
N THR A 351 9.37 3.49 -6.97
CA THR A 351 8.15 2.94 -6.38
C THR A 351 6.98 3.88 -6.62
N TRP A 352 7.17 5.16 -6.30
CA TRP A 352 6.13 6.17 -6.52
C TRP A 352 5.76 6.37 -8.01
N LEU A 353 6.76 6.34 -8.92
CA LEU A 353 6.52 6.41 -10.36
C LEU A 353 5.68 5.22 -10.84
N THR A 354 5.98 3.99 -10.41
CA THR A 354 5.26 2.79 -10.84
C THR A 354 3.86 2.70 -10.25
N GLU A 355 3.68 3.11 -9.00
CA GLU A 355 2.39 2.95 -8.32
C GLU A 355 1.41 4.08 -8.60
N ARG A 356 1.88 5.30 -8.85
CA ARG A 356 1.03 6.49 -9.03
C ARG A 356 1.16 7.17 -10.38
N ALA A 357 2.38 7.50 -10.80
CA ALA A 357 2.57 8.31 -11.99
C ALA A 357 2.27 7.56 -13.28
N VAL A 358 2.71 6.31 -13.40
CA VAL A 358 2.50 5.50 -14.61
C VAL A 358 1.03 5.19 -14.86
N PRO A 359 0.24 4.74 -13.85
CA PRO A 359 -1.19 4.54 -14.03
C PRO A 359 -1.94 5.83 -14.41
N ALA A 360 -1.65 6.94 -13.74
CA ALA A 360 -2.26 8.22 -14.04
C ALA A 360 -1.92 8.70 -15.46
N LEU A 361 -0.66 8.58 -15.87
CA LEU A 361 -0.24 8.95 -17.22
C LEU A 361 -0.87 8.05 -18.30
N ALA A 362 -0.98 6.75 -18.04
CA ALA A 362 -1.62 5.82 -18.95
C ALA A 362 -3.10 6.16 -19.16
N LEU A 363 -3.82 6.45 -18.09
CA LEU A 363 -5.22 6.88 -18.16
C LEU A 363 -5.35 8.26 -18.86
N ALA A 364 -4.44 9.21 -18.58
CA ALA A 364 -4.43 10.51 -19.25
C ALA A 364 -4.24 10.38 -20.76
N LEU A 365 -3.34 9.51 -21.21
CA LEU A 365 -3.11 9.24 -22.63
C LEU A 365 -4.34 8.61 -23.30
N GLU A 366 -4.97 7.66 -22.62
CA GLU A 366 -6.18 7.01 -23.13
C GLU A 366 -7.34 8.00 -23.25
N LEU A 367 -7.58 8.81 -22.22
CA LEU A 367 -8.63 9.84 -22.21
C LEU A 367 -8.37 10.93 -23.25
N ALA A 368 -7.12 11.39 -23.40
CA ALA A 368 -6.76 12.37 -24.43
C ALA A 368 -6.98 11.81 -25.83
N SER A 369 -6.71 10.53 -26.04
CA SER A 369 -6.98 9.85 -27.32
C SER A 369 -8.48 9.76 -27.61
N ARG A 370 -9.29 9.39 -26.63
CA ARG A 370 -10.75 9.31 -26.76
C ARG A 370 -11.42 10.65 -27.01
N ASN A 371 -10.87 11.71 -26.47
CA ASN A 371 -11.34 13.09 -26.68
C ASN A 371 -10.82 13.74 -27.99
N ASP A 372 -10.17 12.97 -28.87
CA ASP A 372 -9.55 13.48 -30.11
C ASP A 372 -8.63 14.69 -29.86
N ARG A 373 -7.80 14.59 -28.82
CA ARG A 373 -6.84 15.63 -28.40
C ARG A 373 -5.38 15.20 -28.68
N PRO A 374 -4.98 15.11 -29.97
CA PRO A 374 -3.63 14.67 -30.34
C PRO A 374 -2.54 15.63 -29.84
N ASP A 375 -2.88 16.90 -29.60
CA ASP A 375 -2.05 17.88 -28.94
C ASP A 375 -1.64 17.44 -27.53
N LEU A 376 -2.61 17.07 -26.70
CA LEU A 376 -2.37 16.57 -25.34
C LEU A 376 -1.64 15.22 -25.33
N VAL A 377 -1.98 14.31 -26.26
CA VAL A 377 -1.25 13.04 -26.41
C VAL A 377 0.23 13.29 -26.69
N SER A 378 0.53 14.22 -27.62
CA SER A 378 1.90 14.60 -27.96
C SER A 378 2.65 15.18 -26.77
N ASP A 379 2.00 16.09 -26.03
CA ASP A 379 2.60 16.75 -24.87
C ASP A 379 2.85 15.79 -23.71
N LEU A 380 1.90 14.88 -23.42
CA LEU A 380 2.05 13.84 -22.41
C LEU A 380 3.19 12.86 -22.74
N ILE A 381 3.32 12.47 -24.01
CA ILE A 381 4.43 11.62 -24.47
C ILE A 381 5.76 12.37 -24.35
N ALA A 382 5.81 13.64 -24.74
CA ALA A 382 7.01 14.47 -24.62
C ALA A 382 7.42 14.63 -23.14
N THR A 383 6.47 14.88 -22.24
CA THR A 383 6.70 14.99 -20.79
C THR A 383 7.24 13.68 -20.21
N SER A 384 6.65 12.56 -20.59
CA SER A 384 7.11 11.25 -20.11
C SER A 384 8.54 10.90 -20.53
N ARG A 385 8.99 11.41 -21.70
CA ARG A 385 10.33 11.14 -22.25
C ARG A 385 11.41 12.09 -21.73
N THR A 386 11.09 13.35 -21.57
CA THR A 386 12.11 14.38 -21.29
C THR A 386 12.33 14.62 -19.81
N GLY A 387 11.38 14.24 -18.97
CA GLY A 387 11.45 14.56 -17.55
C GLY A 387 11.56 16.07 -17.29
N GLY A 388 11.12 16.88 -18.25
CA GLY A 388 11.16 18.34 -18.16
C GLY A 388 9.88 18.90 -17.54
N SER A 389 10.00 19.98 -16.81
CA SER A 389 8.88 20.69 -16.20
C SER A 389 7.88 21.14 -17.26
N VAL A 390 6.65 20.66 -17.14
CA VAL A 390 5.51 21.22 -17.87
C VAL A 390 4.95 22.38 -17.07
N ASP A 391 4.79 23.53 -17.73
CA ASP A 391 4.14 24.68 -17.11
C ASP A 391 2.64 24.38 -16.92
N THR A 392 2.26 24.08 -15.67
CA THR A 392 0.87 23.77 -15.29
C THR A 392 -0.10 24.91 -15.63
N ALA A 393 0.39 26.16 -15.71
CA ALA A 393 -0.42 27.31 -16.10
C ALA A 393 -0.84 27.27 -17.58
N ALA A 394 -0.03 26.67 -18.46
CA ALA A 394 -0.36 26.49 -19.86
C ALA A 394 -1.44 25.43 -20.10
N LEU A 395 -1.46 24.37 -19.30
CA LEU A 395 -2.46 23.30 -19.41
C LEU A 395 -3.83 23.70 -18.85
N THR A 396 -3.87 24.47 -17.76
CA THR A 396 -5.12 25.01 -17.21
C THR A 396 -5.71 26.14 -18.09
N ALA A 397 -4.88 26.89 -18.83
CA ALA A 397 -5.34 27.92 -19.73
C ALA A 397 -5.95 27.35 -21.03
N SER A 398 -5.56 26.15 -21.48
CA SER A 398 -6.12 25.53 -22.68
C SER A 398 -7.48 24.85 -22.47
N GLY A 399 -7.90 24.63 -21.20
CA GLY A 399 -9.23 24.14 -20.84
C GLY A 399 -10.37 25.18 -20.95
N HIS A 400 -10.06 26.46 -21.15
CA HIS A 400 -11.06 27.54 -21.24
C HIS A 400 -10.78 28.46 -22.43
N GLY A 401 -10.97 27.98 -23.66
CA GLY A 401 -10.80 28.89 -24.80
C GLY A 401 -11.00 28.25 -26.16
N VAL A 402 -12.22 27.97 -26.51
CA VAL A 402 -12.61 27.89 -27.92
C VAL A 402 -12.88 29.31 -28.38
N HIS A 403 -11.97 29.90 -29.15
CA HIS A 403 -12.30 30.69 -30.34
C HIS A 403 -11.06 31.17 -31.11
N THR A 404 -10.96 30.66 -32.32
CA THR A 404 -10.53 31.31 -33.58
C THR A 404 -9.37 32.32 -33.58
N GLY A 405 -8.35 31.96 -34.36
CA GLY A 405 -7.43 32.97 -34.92
C GLY A 405 -6.18 32.37 -35.56
N ARG A 406 -6.18 32.30 -36.86
CA ARG A 406 -5.01 32.03 -37.71
C ARG A 406 -3.88 33.03 -37.44
N GLY A 407 -2.66 32.51 -37.33
CA GLY A 407 -1.44 33.34 -37.36
C GLY A 407 -0.21 32.46 -37.56
N GLU A 408 0.49 32.67 -38.64
CA GLU A 408 1.64 31.92 -39.16
C GLU A 408 2.89 31.97 -38.28
N PRO A 409 3.90 31.09 -38.55
CA PRO A 409 5.00 30.81 -37.65
C PRO A 409 6.16 31.80 -37.80
N ASN A 410 6.86 32.09 -36.73
CA ASN A 410 8.15 32.75 -36.79
C ASN A 410 9.27 31.87 -36.29
N VAL A 411 10.25 31.68 -37.16
CA VAL A 411 11.49 30.92 -37.03
C VAL A 411 12.52 31.82 -36.35
N ALA A 412 13.27 31.32 -35.40
CA ALA A 412 14.72 31.55 -35.31
C ALA A 412 15.42 30.95 -34.09
N ALA A 413 16.43 30.18 -34.42
CA ALA A 413 17.80 30.15 -33.85
C ALA A 413 17.97 29.58 -32.41
N GLY A 414 18.47 28.37 -32.25
CA GLY A 414 19.89 28.06 -32.42
C GLY A 414 20.64 28.10 -31.08
N LEU A 415 20.96 26.94 -30.50
CA LEU A 415 22.21 26.73 -29.74
C LEU A 415 22.52 25.23 -29.69
N GLY A 416 23.76 24.93 -29.97
CA GLY A 416 24.31 23.63 -30.29
C GLY A 416 24.53 22.67 -29.12
N PRO A 417 25.16 21.53 -29.37
CA PRO A 417 24.95 20.26 -28.63
C PRO A 417 25.91 20.12 -27.45
N SER A 418 25.38 19.65 -26.32
CA SER A 418 26.15 19.01 -25.29
C SER A 418 25.73 17.54 -25.16
N THR A 419 26.68 16.67 -25.34
CA THR A 419 26.63 15.21 -25.32
C THR A 419 26.07 14.66 -24.04
N PRO A 420 25.20 13.61 -24.08
CA PRO A 420 24.73 12.90 -22.89
C PRO A 420 25.69 11.76 -22.54
N PRO A 421 25.81 11.39 -21.26
CA PRO A 421 26.45 10.15 -20.87
C PRO A 421 25.52 8.95 -21.12
N THR A 422 26.13 7.92 -21.67
CA THR A 422 25.56 6.64 -22.03
C THR A 422 25.17 5.77 -20.82
N ASN A 423 24.10 5.00 -21.03
CA ASN A 423 23.73 3.73 -20.41
C ASN A 423 22.95 3.74 -19.09
N LEU A 424 21.68 3.39 -19.19
CA LEU A 424 21.02 2.14 -18.77
C LEU A 424 19.51 2.28 -18.97
N VAL A 425 19.01 1.64 -20.02
CA VAL A 425 17.58 1.48 -20.28
C VAL A 425 17.13 0.18 -19.65
N PRO A 426 16.13 0.13 -18.76
CA PRO A 426 15.44 -1.11 -18.43
C PRO A 426 14.55 -1.49 -19.62
N THR A 427 14.87 -2.59 -20.26
CA THR A 427 14.11 -3.26 -21.31
C THR A 427 12.84 -3.87 -20.70
N SER A 428 11.74 -3.14 -20.71
CA SER A 428 10.37 -3.70 -20.70
C SER A 428 9.27 -2.64 -20.86
N LEU A 429 9.41 -1.74 -21.80
CA LEU A 429 8.30 -0.99 -22.38
C LEU A 429 8.50 -0.98 -23.90
N ALA A 430 8.33 -2.17 -24.49
CA ALA A 430 8.13 -2.27 -25.92
C ALA A 430 6.68 -1.85 -26.22
N LEU A 431 6.45 -0.55 -26.30
CA LEU A 431 5.38 -0.03 -27.13
C LEU A 431 5.80 -0.33 -28.56
N THR A 432 5.29 -1.44 -29.11
CA THR A 432 5.34 -1.72 -30.55
C THR A 432 4.64 -0.59 -31.26
N ALA A 433 5.43 0.29 -31.86
CA ALA A 433 4.94 1.23 -32.84
C ALA A 433 4.28 0.40 -33.96
N GLY A 434 2.98 0.53 -34.11
CA GLY A 434 2.26 0.05 -35.27
C GLY A 434 2.76 0.75 -36.53
N PRO A 435 2.60 0.16 -37.71
CA PRO A 435 3.03 0.74 -38.98
C PRO A 435 2.32 2.06 -39.24
N PRO A 436 2.91 2.96 -40.09
CA PRO A 436 2.34 4.26 -40.36
C PRO A 436 0.95 4.14 -40.99
N LEU A 437 0.03 4.94 -40.49
CA LEU A 437 -1.35 5.05 -40.96
C LEU A 437 -1.38 5.49 -42.42
N GLY A 438 -1.66 4.53 -43.29
CA GLY A 438 -2.12 4.78 -44.66
C GLY A 438 -3.58 5.16 -44.65
N THR A 439 -3.91 6.12 -45.49
CA THR A 439 -5.20 6.74 -45.78
C THR A 439 -6.42 5.82 -45.77
N ALA A 440 -7.44 6.29 -45.06
CA ALA A 440 -8.89 6.09 -45.27
C ALA A 440 -9.41 4.74 -45.72
N ALA A 441 -10.13 4.06 -44.84
CA ALA A 441 -11.28 3.21 -45.18
C ALA A 441 -12.21 3.05 -43.99
N THR A 442 -13.42 3.45 -44.17
CA THR A 442 -14.74 3.06 -43.61
C THR A 442 -14.83 2.12 -42.41
N PRO A 443 -15.85 2.34 -41.59
CA PRO A 443 -16.02 1.70 -40.28
C PRO A 443 -16.66 0.33 -40.42
N SER A 444 -16.13 -0.65 -39.83
CA SER A 444 -16.77 -1.76 -39.14
C SER A 444 -15.80 -2.91 -38.97
N ALA A 445 -15.41 -3.17 -37.76
CA ALA A 445 -15.18 -4.55 -37.31
C ALA A 445 -14.97 -4.51 -35.81
N ASN A 446 -15.78 -5.26 -35.12
CA ASN A 446 -15.68 -5.63 -33.71
C ASN A 446 -14.23 -5.86 -33.30
N LEU A 447 -13.65 -4.87 -32.63
CA LEU A 447 -12.46 -5.09 -31.81
C LEU A 447 -12.90 -5.89 -30.58
N PRO A 448 -12.17 -6.94 -30.20
CA PRO A 448 -12.47 -7.64 -28.96
C PRO A 448 -12.37 -6.63 -27.81
N ARG A 449 -13.46 -6.51 -27.04
CA ARG A 449 -13.52 -5.71 -25.82
C ARG A 449 -12.36 -6.15 -24.92
N ARG A 450 -11.46 -5.23 -24.60
CA ARG A 450 -10.63 -5.39 -23.41
C ARG A 450 -11.55 -5.20 -22.23
N PRO A 451 -11.61 -6.12 -21.26
CA PRO A 451 -12.31 -5.86 -20.00
C PRO A 451 -11.76 -4.56 -19.43
N GLY A 452 -12.65 -3.67 -18.98
CA GLY A 452 -12.28 -2.46 -18.29
C GLY A 452 -11.35 -2.82 -17.11
N PRO A 453 -10.41 -1.95 -16.73
CA PRO A 453 -9.53 -2.24 -15.63
C PRO A 453 -10.37 -2.47 -14.37
N VAL A 454 -10.45 -3.70 -13.94
CA VAL A 454 -10.84 -4.00 -12.56
C VAL A 454 -9.83 -3.24 -11.72
N LEU A 455 -10.31 -2.31 -10.89
CA LEU A 455 -9.46 -1.58 -9.96
C LEU A 455 -8.90 -2.59 -8.96
N HIS A 456 -7.83 -3.27 -9.37
CA HIS A 456 -6.90 -3.81 -8.41
C HIS A 456 -6.21 -2.60 -7.79
N MET A 457 -6.84 -2.03 -6.78
CA MET A 457 -6.11 -1.16 -5.87
C MET A 457 -4.91 -1.97 -5.43
N PRO A 458 -3.66 -1.43 -5.56
CA PRO A 458 -2.55 -2.06 -4.90
C PRO A 458 -3.00 -2.21 -3.45
N TYR A 459 -3.13 -3.43 -3.03
CA TYR A 459 -3.54 -3.77 -1.69
C TYR A 459 -2.68 -2.95 -0.74
N HIS A 460 -3.24 -1.92 -0.13
CA HIS A 460 -2.69 -1.43 1.10
C HIS A 460 -2.89 -2.56 2.11
N ARG A 461 -1.97 -3.53 2.09
CA ARG A 461 -1.83 -4.63 3.06
C ARG A 461 -1.62 -4.13 4.50
N THR A 462 -1.98 -2.88 4.76
CA THR A 462 -1.90 -2.22 6.06
C THR A 462 -3.04 -2.62 6.99
N ALA A 463 -4.15 -3.11 6.48
CA ALA A 463 -5.32 -3.33 7.33
C ALA A 463 -5.16 -4.54 8.28
N LEU A 464 -4.48 -5.58 7.85
CA LEU A 464 -4.33 -6.78 8.68
C LEU A 464 -3.06 -6.80 9.53
N ALA A 465 -2.17 -5.81 9.38
CA ALA A 465 -1.09 -5.52 10.34
C ALA A 465 -1.60 -4.76 11.58
N GLY A 466 -2.89 -4.80 11.85
CA GLY A 466 -3.55 -4.26 13.06
C GLY A 466 -3.20 -5.01 14.35
N TYR A 467 -2.02 -5.64 14.39
CA TYR A 467 -1.42 -6.04 15.65
C TYR A 467 -0.94 -4.78 16.36
N ARG A 468 -1.62 -4.38 17.42
CA ARG A 468 -0.97 -3.65 18.50
C ARG A 468 0.16 -4.58 18.96
N PRO A 469 1.46 -4.26 18.75
CA PRO A 469 2.49 -4.91 19.52
C PRO A 469 2.07 -4.69 20.95
N GLY A 470 1.94 -5.76 21.72
CA GLY A 470 1.53 -5.69 23.11
C GLY A 470 2.21 -4.52 23.75
N GLY A 471 1.44 -3.65 24.39
CA GLY A 471 1.96 -2.47 25.02
C GLY A 471 3.16 -2.89 25.87
N PRO A 472 4.12 -2.00 26.14
CA PRO A 472 5.36 -2.36 26.79
C PRO A 472 5.03 -3.17 28.06
N GLN A 473 5.19 -4.49 27.93
CA GLN A 473 5.03 -5.35 29.10
C GLN A 473 6.18 -4.98 30.02
N ARG A 474 5.84 -4.34 31.12
CA ARG A 474 6.75 -4.11 32.22
C ARG A 474 7.33 -5.45 32.61
N ALA A 475 8.54 -5.74 32.19
CA ALA A 475 9.36 -6.80 32.77
C ALA A 475 9.84 -6.33 34.15
N HIS A 476 8.91 -6.18 35.07
CA HIS A 476 9.21 -6.01 36.50
C HIS A 476 8.76 -7.26 37.24
N ALA A 477 9.55 -8.30 37.11
CA ALA A 477 9.64 -9.31 38.17
C ALA A 477 11.08 -9.29 38.72
N ARG A 478 11.39 -8.29 39.47
CA ARG A 478 12.47 -8.42 40.48
C ARG A 478 11.90 -9.29 41.57
N TYR A 479 12.19 -10.60 41.52
CA TYR A 479 12.13 -11.45 42.68
C TYR A 479 13.49 -11.50 43.36
N ARG A 480 13.43 -11.33 44.69
CA ARG A 480 14.47 -11.46 45.70
C ARG A 480 15.33 -12.69 45.53
#